data_59ec626bc7d1c7a8010bdda74c00ba5f
#
_entry.id   59ec626bc7d1c7a8010bdda74c00ba5f
#
_cell.length_a   1.000
_cell.length_b   1.000
_cell.length_c   1.000
_cell.angle_alpha   90.00
_cell.angle_beta   90.00
_cell.angle_gamma   90.00
#
_symmetry.space_group_name_H-M   'P 1'
#
loop_
_entity.id
_entity.type
_entity.pdbx_description
1 polymer ?
#
loop_
_entity_poly.entity_id
_entity_poly.type
_entity_poly.pdbx_seq_one_letter_code
_entity_poly.pdbx_strand_id
1 'polypeptide(L)'
;FTKAKSPVFLGSSFAFLGSMAAAFAGGVSVQLGYLGLIIGAVFAGLVYVVIAIVVKIAGVKWLQKLMPVVVIGPTVSIIGLSLAGNAVSDLASGSVKTAEGVALASPLVAVLCGLVALFVTMLCSTYGKKMLRLIPFIIGILAGYAVAAIFTAIGNSAGVDALKVLDFSKLSVLWENGITLKTFINYELVTKDLVFLKALPGLKELNWGYVGAIAVAYVPVAFVVFAEHIADHENISSIIEKDLLVDPGLSRTLLGDGIGSMAGAFVGGCPNTT
;
A
#
# COMPACT_ATOMS: atom_id res chain seq x y z
N PHE A 1 -7.81 4.29 19.31
CA PHE A 1 -7.86 2.84 19.56
C PHE A 1 -6.69 2.37 20.43
N THR A 2 -5.45 2.60 20.03
CA THR A 2 -4.23 2.10 20.71
C THR A 2 -3.68 3.03 21.79
N LYS A 3 -4.26 4.21 22.01
CA LYS A 3 -3.77 5.24 22.93
C LYS A 3 -2.29 5.61 22.69
N ALA A 4 -1.87 5.66 21.41
CA ALA A 4 -0.51 5.91 20.96
C ALA A 4 0.57 4.94 21.52
N LYS A 5 0.18 3.72 21.91
CA LYS A 5 1.11 2.69 22.40
C LYS A 5 1.74 1.84 21.30
N SER A 6 1.11 1.79 20.14
CA SER A 6 1.63 1.04 18.97
C SER A 6 2.24 2.02 17.97
N PRO A 7 3.56 1.99 17.73
CA PRO A 7 4.24 2.82 16.75
C PRO A 7 4.12 2.20 15.35
N VAL A 8 2.92 1.87 14.93
CA VAL A 8 2.64 1.21 13.65
C VAL A 8 2.04 2.21 12.69
N PHE A 9 2.52 2.22 11.46
CA PHE A 9 1.93 2.97 10.36
C PHE A 9 0.96 2.07 9.60
N LEU A 10 -0.25 2.56 9.39
CA LEU A 10 -1.24 1.88 8.56
C LEU A 10 -1.12 2.39 7.12
N GLY A 11 -0.90 1.49 6.20
CA GLY A 11 -0.81 1.78 4.78
C GLY A 11 -1.72 0.88 3.96
N SER A 12 -1.87 1.20 2.68
CA SER A 12 -2.65 0.38 1.75
C SER A 12 -1.97 -0.96 1.51
N SER A 13 -2.71 -2.06 1.64
CA SER A 13 -2.18 -3.41 1.43
C SER A 13 -2.10 -3.77 -0.05
N PHE A 14 -0.91 -4.13 -0.51
CA PHE A 14 -0.68 -4.66 -1.86
C PHE A 14 -1.37 -6.02 -2.09
N ALA A 15 -1.67 -6.78 -1.05
CA ALA A 15 -2.38 -8.06 -1.17
C ALA A 15 -3.74 -7.91 -1.83
N PHE A 16 -4.39 -6.74 -1.69
CA PHE A 16 -5.70 -6.49 -2.30
C PHE A 16 -5.65 -6.06 -3.78
N LEU A 17 -4.47 -5.92 -4.42
CA LEU A 17 -4.38 -5.51 -5.83
C LEU A 17 -5.20 -6.40 -6.76
N GLY A 18 -5.14 -7.73 -6.56
CA GLY A 18 -5.95 -8.68 -7.34
C GLY A 18 -7.45 -8.49 -7.11
N SER A 19 -7.87 -8.28 -5.86
CA SER A 19 -9.26 -8.01 -5.51
C SER A 19 -9.76 -6.68 -6.08
N MET A 20 -8.91 -5.66 -6.09
CA MET A 20 -9.21 -4.36 -6.70
C MET A 20 -9.36 -4.49 -8.21
N ALA A 21 -8.49 -5.23 -8.89
CA ALA A 21 -8.61 -5.50 -10.33
C ALA A 21 -9.91 -6.28 -10.62
N ALA A 22 -10.29 -7.23 -9.77
CA ALA A 22 -11.54 -7.97 -9.90
C ALA A 22 -12.80 -7.07 -9.83
N ALA A 23 -12.74 -5.95 -9.11
CA ALA A 23 -13.85 -4.99 -9.04
C ALA A 23 -14.13 -4.32 -10.40
N PHE A 24 -13.14 -4.24 -11.29
CA PHE A 24 -13.29 -3.70 -12.64
C PHE A 24 -13.39 -4.79 -13.72
N ALA A 25 -13.37 -6.07 -13.34
CA ALA A 25 -13.43 -7.18 -14.27
C ALA A 25 -14.85 -7.38 -14.83
N GLY A 26 -14.94 -8.09 -15.95
CA GLY A 26 -16.25 -8.48 -16.53
C GLY A 26 -16.97 -7.38 -17.32
N GLY A 27 -16.28 -6.31 -17.73
CA GLY A 27 -16.87 -5.24 -18.54
C GLY A 27 -17.83 -4.33 -17.78
N VAL A 28 -17.71 -4.27 -16.45
CA VAL A 28 -18.49 -3.35 -15.61
C VAL A 28 -18.16 -1.89 -15.88
N SER A 29 -19.08 -0.99 -15.61
CA SER A 29 -18.81 0.44 -15.71
C SER A 29 -17.75 0.88 -14.70
N VAL A 30 -16.99 1.93 -15.01
CA VAL A 30 -15.97 2.49 -14.11
C VAL A 30 -16.61 2.91 -12.78
N GLN A 31 -17.83 3.42 -12.80
CA GLN A 31 -18.59 3.84 -11.63
C GLN A 31 -18.95 2.64 -10.74
N LEU A 32 -19.38 1.53 -11.34
CA LEU A 32 -19.64 0.30 -10.60
C LEU A 32 -18.35 -0.29 -10.04
N GLY A 33 -17.22 -0.22 -10.78
CA GLY A 33 -15.91 -0.61 -10.31
C GLY A 33 -15.48 0.17 -9.06
N TYR A 34 -15.63 1.50 -9.04
CA TYR A 34 -15.38 2.32 -7.85
C TYR A 34 -16.28 1.92 -6.66
N LEU A 35 -17.56 1.63 -6.94
CA LEU A 35 -18.46 1.12 -5.90
C LEU A 35 -18.00 -0.23 -5.37
N GLY A 36 -17.51 -1.10 -6.24
CA GLY A 36 -16.91 -2.39 -5.89
C GLY A 36 -15.69 -2.27 -4.97
N LEU A 37 -14.83 -1.26 -5.18
CA LEU A 37 -13.71 -0.98 -4.27
C LEU A 37 -14.21 -0.64 -2.86
N ILE A 38 -15.23 0.21 -2.75
CA ILE A 38 -15.81 0.61 -1.46
C ILE A 38 -16.45 -0.60 -0.77
N ILE A 39 -17.29 -1.35 -1.49
CA ILE A 39 -17.96 -2.55 -0.96
C ILE A 39 -16.91 -3.59 -0.53
N GLY A 40 -15.87 -3.80 -1.33
CA GLY A 40 -14.78 -4.73 -1.03
C GLY A 40 -14.01 -4.34 0.24
N ALA A 41 -13.68 -3.06 0.39
CA ALA A 41 -13.03 -2.55 1.58
C ALA A 41 -13.92 -2.66 2.83
N VAL A 42 -15.25 -2.49 2.67
CA VAL A 42 -16.21 -2.73 3.76
C VAL A 42 -16.20 -4.21 4.15
N PHE A 43 -16.20 -5.15 3.20
CA PHE A 43 -16.10 -6.57 3.51
C PHE A 43 -14.79 -6.91 4.23
N ALA A 44 -13.64 -6.41 3.74
CA ALA A 44 -12.34 -6.62 4.38
C ALA A 44 -12.34 -6.05 5.81
N GLY A 45 -12.80 -4.82 5.98
CA GLY A 45 -12.89 -4.18 7.31
C GLY A 45 -13.83 -4.91 8.27
N LEU A 46 -14.97 -5.44 7.78
CA LEU A 46 -15.87 -6.26 8.57
C LEU A 46 -15.21 -7.55 9.05
N VAL A 47 -14.41 -8.21 8.21
CA VAL A 47 -13.63 -9.40 8.62
C VAL A 47 -12.73 -9.04 9.80
N TYR A 48 -11.99 -7.92 9.73
CA TYR A 48 -11.12 -7.49 10.83
C TYR A 48 -11.90 -7.15 12.09
N VAL A 49 -13.05 -6.48 11.97
CA VAL A 49 -13.92 -6.16 13.12
C VAL A 49 -14.44 -7.45 13.77
N VAL A 50 -14.90 -8.42 12.97
CA VAL A 50 -15.37 -9.71 13.51
C VAL A 50 -14.24 -10.44 14.23
N ILE A 51 -13.06 -10.54 13.61
CA ILE A 51 -11.90 -11.17 14.24
C ILE A 51 -11.52 -10.43 15.53
N ALA A 52 -11.52 -9.09 15.52
CA ALA A 52 -11.23 -8.27 16.71
C ALA A 52 -12.19 -8.55 17.87
N ILE A 53 -13.49 -8.71 17.58
CA ILE A 53 -14.50 -9.06 18.57
C ILE A 53 -14.23 -10.47 19.12
N VAL A 54 -13.97 -11.44 18.24
CA VAL A 54 -13.66 -12.81 18.65
C VAL A 54 -12.40 -12.85 19.52
N VAL A 55 -11.34 -12.14 19.15
CA VAL A 55 -10.10 -12.03 19.93
C VAL A 55 -10.36 -11.37 21.29
N LYS A 56 -11.22 -10.37 21.34
CA LYS A 56 -11.60 -9.70 22.61
C LYS A 56 -12.31 -10.65 23.58
N ILE A 57 -13.14 -11.57 23.06
CA ILE A 57 -13.95 -12.50 23.89
C ILE A 57 -13.14 -13.75 24.23
N ALA A 58 -12.50 -14.37 23.23
CA ALA A 58 -11.82 -15.67 23.37
C ALA A 58 -10.32 -15.55 23.74
N GLY A 59 -9.78 -14.31 23.75
CA GLY A 59 -8.37 -14.05 24.01
C GLY A 59 -7.49 -14.35 22.78
N VAL A 60 -6.17 -14.24 22.93
CA VAL A 60 -5.18 -14.41 21.83
C VAL A 60 -4.69 -15.86 21.72
N LYS A 61 -4.80 -16.67 22.76
CA LYS A 61 -4.20 -18.02 22.83
C LYS A 61 -4.69 -19.00 21.75
N TRP A 62 -5.97 -18.94 21.39
CA TRP A 62 -6.54 -19.80 20.34
C TRP A 62 -5.99 -19.42 18.96
N LEU A 63 -5.70 -18.15 18.75
CA LEU A 63 -5.18 -17.61 17.53
C LEU A 63 -3.76 -18.11 17.25
N GLN A 64 -2.91 -18.16 18.27
CA GLN A 64 -1.56 -18.72 18.17
C GLN A 64 -1.58 -20.22 17.82
N LYS A 65 -2.67 -20.93 18.18
CA LYS A 65 -2.89 -22.33 17.74
C LYS A 65 -3.40 -22.41 16.29
N LEU A 66 -4.22 -21.48 15.84
CA LEU A 66 -4.79 -21.45 14.50
C LEU A 66 -3.76 -20.96 13.48
N MET A 67 -2.96 -19.98 13.87
CA MET A 67 -1.93 -19.35 13.04
C MET A 67 -0.54 -19.44 13.73
N PRO A 68 0.03 -20.65 13.79
CA PRO A 68 1.41 -20.79 14.25
C PRO A 68 2.38 -20.15 13.25
N VAL A 69 3.58 -19.81 13.69
CA VAL A 69 4.63 -19.17 12.87
C VAL A 69 4.89 -19.95 11.56
N VAL A 70 4.75 -21.28 11.59
CA VAL A 70 4.87 -22.15 10.42
C VAL A 70 3.81 -21.86 9.33
N VAL A 71 2.66 -21.30 9.69
CA VAL A 71 1.60 -20.88 8.74
C VAL A 71 1.80 -19.43 8.33
N ILE A 72 2.10 -18.55 9.28
CA ILE A 72 2.27 -17.12 9.03
C ILE A 72 3.44 -16.86 8.08
N GLY A 73 4.60 -17.47 8.31
CA GLY A 73 5.80 -17.27 7.50
C GLY A 73 5.60 -17.56 6.01
N PRO A 74 5.13 -18.76 5.63
CA PRO A 74 4.80 -19.08 4.24
C PRO A 74 3.74 -18.16 3.64
N THR A 75 2.71 -17.77 4.40
CA THR A 75 1.65 -16.88 3.91
C THR A 75 2.22 -15.52 3.50
N VAL A 76 3.03 -14.90 4.36
CA VAL A 76 3.69 -13.62 4.07
C VAL A 76 4.68 -13.76 2.90
N SER A 77 5.41 -14.88 2.83
CA SER A 77 6.32 -15.18 1.72
C SER A 77 5.58 -15.29 0.38
N ILE A 78 4.40 -15.93 0.36
CA ILE A 78 3.58 -16.05 -0.84
C ILE A 78 3.07 -14.68 -1.29
N ILE A 79 2.67 -13.79 -0.37
CA ILE A 79 2.29 -12.40 -0.71
C ILE A 79 3.47 -11.72 -1.41
N GLY A 80 4.67 -11.76 -0.82
CA GLY A 80 5.87 -11.17 -1.42
C GLY A 80 6.20 -11.74 -2.81
N LEU A 81 6.14 -13.06 -2.97
CA LEU A 81 6.39 -13.72 -4.25
C LEU A 81 5.33 -13.38 -5.31
N SER A 82 4.08 -13.23 -4.93
CA SER A 82 3.01 -12.84 -5.87
C SER A 82 3.21 -11.42 -6.44
N LEU A 83 3.91 -10.56 -5.71
CA LEU A 83 4.23 -9.19 -6.11
C LEU A 83 5.58 -9.06 -6.82
N ALA A 84 6.38 -10.12 -6.87
CA ALA A 84 7.72 -10.08 -7.47
C ALA A 84 7.70 -9.66 -8.94
N GLY A 85 6.70 -10.10 -9.71
CA GLY A 85 6.51 -9.69 -11.10
C GLY A 85 6.30 -8.19 -11.26
N ASN A 86 5.48 -7.58 -10.41
CA ASN A 86 5.24 -6.14 -10.39
C ASN A 86 6.52 -5.39 -10.01
N ALA A 87 7.23 -5.87 -8.98
CA ALA A 87 8.48 -5.25 -8.54
C ALA A 87 9.55 -5.24 -9.65
N VAL A 88 9.69 -6.33 -10.41
CA VAL A 88 10.61 -6.40 -11.55
C VAL A 88 10.18 -5.47 -12.68
N SER A 89 8.88 -5.42 -12.99
CA SER A 89 8.34 -4.49 -13.99
C SER A 89 8.58 -3.03 -13.61
N ASP A 90 8.30 -2.66 -12.37
CA ASP A 90 8.50 -1.30 -11.87
C ASP A 90 9.98 -0.92 -11.82
N LEU A 91 10.86 -1.88 -11.44
CA LEU A 91 12.30 -1.70 -11.43
C LEU A 91 12.86 -1.40 -12.82
N ALA A 92 12.29 -2.01 -13.86
CA ALA A 92 12.75 -1.85 -15.24
C ALA A 92 12.14 -0.63 -15.95
N SER A 93 11.19 0.07 -15.33
CA SER A 93 10.48 1.19 -15.95
C SER A 93 10.77 2.53 -15.26
N GLY A 94 11.05 3.56 -16.09
CA GLY A 94 11.12 4.94 -15.61
C GLY A 94 9.73 5.60 -15.50
N SER A 95 9.64 6.73 -14.81
CA SER A 95 8.37 7.49 -14.69
C SER A 95 8.05 8.34 -15.91
N VAL A 96 9.05 8.68 -16.74
CA VAL A 96 8.87 9.41 -18.01
C VAL A 96 8.37 8.44 -19.07
N LYS A 97 7.18 8.73 -19.61
CA LYS A 97 6.55 7.89 -20.63
C LYS A 97 6.26 8.70 -21.89
N THR A 98 6.31 8.04 -23.05
CA THR A 98 5.84 8.59 -24.32
C THR A 98 4.32 8.75 -24.31
N ALA A 99 3.76 9.45 -25.30
CA ALA A 99 2.31 9.56 -25.49
C ALA A 99 1.63 8.18 -25.63
N GLU A 100 2.37 7.17 -26.08
CA GLU A 100 1.93 5.77 -26.21
C GLU A 100 2.08 4.95 -24.91
N GLY A 101 2.55 5.58 -23.81
CA GLY A 101 2.71 4.93 -22.50
C GLY A 101 3.98 4.09 -22.34
N VAL A 102 4.89 4.11 -23.32
CA VAL A 102 6.18 3.39 -23.25
C VAL A 102 7.18 4.21 -22.43
N ALA A 103 7.92 3.57 -21.52
CA ALA A 103 8.96 4.24 -20.74
C ALA A 103 10.09 4.74 -21.64
N LEU A 104 10.49 6.02 -21.48
CA LEU A 104 11.58 6.63 -22.24
C LEU A 104 12.95 6.15 -21.75
N ALA A 105 13.09 5.99 -20.43
CA ALA A 105 14.33 5.57 -19.82
C ALA A 105 14.76 4.17 -20.27
N SER A 106 16.06 3.98 -20.44
CA SER A 106 16.63 2.65 -20.63
C SER A 106 16.36 1.79 -19.40
N PRO A 107 15.85 0.55 -19.56
CA PRO A 107 15.65 -0.38 -18.43
C PRO A 107 16.91 -0.59 -17.59
N LEU A 108 18.10 -0.57 -18.20
CA LEU A 108 19.37 -0.69 -17.48
C LEU A 108 19.62 0.47 -16.52
N VAL A 109 19.28 1.70 -16.93
CA VAL A 109 19.44 2.90 -16.07
C VAL A 109 18.44 2.86 -14.92
N ALA A 110 17.20 2.46 -15.19
CA ALA A 110 16.18 2.30 -14.17
C ALA A 110 16.60 1.21 -13.15
N VAL A 111 17.04 0.05 -13.60
CA VAL A 111 17.56 -1.05 -12.76
C VAL A 111 18.75 -0.59 -11.92
N LEU A 112 19.70 0.18 -12.48
CA LEU A 112 20.82 0.73 -11.72
C LEU A 112 20.35 1.61 -10.55
N CYS A 113 19.39 2.48 -10.78
CA CYS A 113 18.81 3.32 -9.73
C CYS A 113 18.15 2.47 -8.62
N GLY A 114 17.42 1.43 -9.01
CA GLY A 114 16.79 0.51 -8.07
C GLY A 114 17.80 -0.34 -7.29
N LEU A 115 18.88 -0.79 -7.94
CA LEU A 115 19.97 -1.51 -7.27
C LEU A 115 20.70 -0.62 -6.24
N VAL A 116 20.87 0.67 -6.52
CA VAL A 116 21.42 1.62 -5.54
C VAL A 116 20.48 1.74 -4.33
N ALA A 117 19.17 1.87 -4.56
CA ALA A 117 18.18 1.89 -3.49
C ALA A 117 18.24 0.63 -2.63
N LEU A 118 18.30 -0.55 -3.25
CA LEU A 118 18.43 -1.84 -2.58
C LEU A 118 19.72 -1.90 -1.74
N PHE A 119 20.86 -1.55 -2.34
CA PHE A 119 22.17 -1.64 -1.70
C PHE A 119 22.25 -0.72 -0.48
N VAL A 120 21.78 0.53 -0.62
CA VAL A 120 21.74 1.48 0.50
C VAL A 120 20.79 1.00 1.59
N THR A 121 19.64 0.45 1.25
CA THR A 121 18.72 -0.14 2.23
C THR A 121 19.39 -1.28 3.00
N MET A 122 20.08 -2.18 2.31
CA MET A 122 20.83 -3.29 2.94
C MET A 122 21.91 -2.78 3.87
N LEU A 123 22.70 -1.79 3.44
CA LEU A 123 23.75 -1.18 4.27
C LEU A 123 23.15 -0.52 5.52
N CYS A 124 22.09 0.25 5.37
CA CYS A 124 21.42 0.91 6.49
C CYS A 124 20.80 -0.09 7.47
N SER A 125 20.21 -1.17 6.96
CA SER A 125 19.62 -2.22 7.80
C SER A 125 20.69 -3.01 8.57
N THR A 126 21.84 -3.31 7.94
CA THR A 126 22.87 -4.18 8.53
C THR A 126 23.82 -3.40 9.42
N TYR A 127 24.34 -2.27 8.93
CA TYR A 127 25.37 -1.48 9.62
C TYR A 127 24.81 -0.20 10.27
N GLY A 128 23.56 0.17 10.00
CA GLY A 128 22.93 1.36 10.53
C GLY A 128 22.82 1.33 12.06
N LYS A 129 22.98 2.51 12.67
CA LYS A 129 22.80 2.71 14.11
C LYS A 129 21.62 3.64 14.36
N LYS A 130 20.90 3.41 15.47
CA LYS A 130 19.77 4.24 15.89
C LYS A 130 18.75 4.45 14.75
N MET A 131 18.51 5.70 14.34
CA MET A 131 17.53 6.07 13.32
C MET A 131 17.77 5.43 11.95
N LEU A 132 19.04 5.27 11.53
CA LEU A 132 19.40 4.63 10.25
C LEU A 132 18.88 3.19 10.15
N ARG A 133 18.89 2.47 11.26
CA ARG A 133 18.36 1.10 11.34
C ARG A 133 16.84 1.05 11.42
N LEU A 134 16.20 2.12 11.91
CA LEU A 134 14.74 2.18 12.05
C LEU A 134 14.03 2.52 10.72
N ILE A 135 14.69 3.30 9.84
CA ILE A 135 14.10 3.77 8.58
C ILE A 135 14.96 3.45 7.35
N PRO A 136 15.48 2.22 7.21
CA PRO A 136 16.43 1.89 6.14
C PRO A 136 15.80 2.02 4.76
N PHE A 137 14.53 1.69 4.61
CA PHE A 137 13.80 1.78 3.34
C PHE A 137 13.67 3.22 2.84
N ILE A 138 13.34 4.17 3.72
CA ILE A 138 13.23 5.59 3.35
C ILE A 138 14.57 6.11 2.84
N ILE A 139 15.66 5.77 3.52
CA ILE A 139 17.00 6.20 3.12
C ILE A 139 17.39 5.58 1.78
N GLY A 140 17.09 4.30 1.58
CA GLY A 140 17.32 3.62 0.30
C GLY A 140 16.54 4.24 -0.85
N ILE A 141 15.25 4.53 -0.65
CA ILE A 141 14.41 5.20 -1.64
C ILE A 141 14.98 6.57 -1.99
N LEU A 142 15.36 7.38 -1.00
CA LEU A 142 15.95 8.70 -1.23
C LEU A 142 17.27 8.60 -2.00
N ALA A 143 18.12 7.62 -1.71
CA ALA A 143 19.37 7.41 -2.43
C ALA A 143 19.14 7.01 -3.88
N GLY A 144 18.22 6.06 -4.14
CA GLY A 144 17.83 5.67 -5.49
C GLY A 144 17.22 6.83 -6.29
N TYR A 145 16.37 7.62 -5.62
CA TYR A 145 15.76 8.80 -6.21
C TYR A 145 16.80 9.88 -6.55
N ALA A 146 17.79 10.12 -5.68
CA ALA A 146 18.89 11.05 -5.94
C ALA A 146 19.70 10.65 -7.18
N VAL A 147 20.04 9.37 -7.30
CA VAL A 147 20.76 8.86 -8.48
C VAL A 147 19.92 8.99 -9.75
N ALA A 148 18.63 8.65 -9.69
CA ALA A 148 17.71 8.81 -10.80
C ALA A 148 17.56 10.30 -11.21
N ALA A 149 17.57 11.23 -10.25
CA ALA A 149 17.55 12.67 -10.51
C ALA A 149 18.83 13.14 -11.23
N ILE A 150 19.99 12.63 -10.84
CA ILE A 150 21.28 12.93 -11.50
C ILE A 150 21.25 12.44 -12.94
N PHE A 151 20.85 11.19 -13.19
CA PHE A 151 20.73 10.67 -14.55
C PHE A 151 19.73 11.49 -15.40
N THR A 152 18.60 11.86 -14.82
CA THR A 152 17.60 12.68 -15.53
C THR A 152 18.13 14.08 -15.85
N ALA A 153 18.87 14.72 -14.93
CA ALA A 153 19.51 16.01 -15.17
C ALA A 153 20.53 15.94 -16.30
N ILE A 154 21.38 14.90 -16.31
CA ILE A 154 22.34 14.64 -17.39
C ILE A 154 21.59 14.37 -18.70
N GLY A 155 20.52 13.56 -18.68
CA GLY A 155 19.70 13.26 -19.83
C GLY A 155 19.03 14.49 -20.44
N ASN A 156 18.58 15.42 -19.60
CA ASN A 156 17.99 16.68 -20.05
C ASN A 156 19.05 17.63 -20.68
N SER A 157 20.23 17.71 -20.09
CA SER A 157 21.31 18.58 -20.59
C SER A 157 21.97 18.02 -21.86
N ALA A 158 22.09 16.70 -21.97
CA ALA A 158 22.70 16.03 -23.12
C ALA A 158 21.68 15.69 -24.23
N GLY A 159 20.39 15.88 -24.01
CA GLY A 159 19.34 15.49 -24.96
C GLY A 159 19.16 13.98 -25.13
N VAL A 160 19.59 13.17 -24.14
CA VAL A 160 19.54 11.71 -24.18
C VAL A 160 18.34 11.19 -23.42
N ASP A 161 17.31 10.77 -24.13
CA ASP A 161 16.05 10.30 -23.53
C ASP A 161 16.20 9.02 -22.69
N ALA A 162 17.15 8.15 -23.05
CA ALA A 162 17.43 6.91 -22.33
C ALA A 162 17.87 7.11 -20.85
N LEU A 163 18.32 8.33 -20.48
CA LEU A 163 18.71 8.69 -19.12
C LEU A 163 17.59 9.36 -18.31
N LYS A 164 16.46 9.68 -18.93
CA LYS A 164 15.34 10.39 -18.29
C LYS A 164 14.46 9.43 -17.50
N VAL A 165 14.85 9.13 -16.27
CA VAL A 165 14.13 8.21 -15.37
C VAL A 165 12.96 8.88 -14.66
N LEU A 166 13.15 10.15 -14.21
CA LEU A 166 12.17 10.89 -13.41
C LEU A 166 11.48 11.98 -14.21
N ASP A 167 10.17 12.07 -14.05
CA ASP A 167 9.35 13.15 -14.61
C ASP A 167 9.22 14.30 -13.60
N PHE A 168 9.96 15.37 -13.82
CA PHE A 168 9.90 16.59 -13.01
C PHE A 168 8.82 17.57 -13.48
N SER A 169 8.13 17.31 -14.59
CA SER A 169 7.10 18.22 -15.10
C SER A 169 5.95 18.41 -14.12
N LYS A 170 5.63 17.36 -13.36
CA LYS A 170 4.60 17.42 -12.29
C LYS A 170 5.00 18.29 -11.10
N LEU A 171 6.30 18.52 -10.89
CA LEU A 171 6.79 19.41 -9.85
C LEU A 171 6.76 20.87 -10.29
N SER A 172 6.79 21.15 -11.60
CA SER A 172 6.71 22.53 -12.11
C SER A 172 5.41 23.21 -11.68
N VAL A 173 4.31 22.46 -11.61
CA VAL A 173 3.01 22.95 -11.12
C VAL A 173 3.09 23.50 -9.69
N LEU A 174 4.00 22.96 -8.86
CA LEU A 174 4.24 23.44 -7.51
C LEU A 174 4.93 24.83 -7.49
N TRP A 175 5.79 25.08 -8.49
CA TRP A 175 6.55 26.33 -8.59
C TRP A 175 5.77 27.43 -9.33
N GLU A 176 4.99 27.07 -10.35
CA GLU A 176 4.18 28.01 -11.14
C GLU A 176 3.09 28.69 -10.30
N ASN A 177 2.49 27.96 -9.36
CA ASN A 177 1.42 28.48 -8.49
C ASN A 177 1.91 28.94 -7.12
N GLY A 178 3.22 28.88 -6.85
CA GLY A 178 3.82 29.14 -5.55
C GLY A 178 3.44 28.07 -4.50
N ILE A 179 4.16 28.06 -3.38
CA ILE A 179 3.85 27.18 -2.24
C ILE A 179 2.69 27.80 -1.47
N THR A 180 1.48 27.37 -1.78
CA THR A 180 0.24 27.82 -1.10
C THR A 180 -0.40 26.64 -0.36
N LEU A 181 -1.38 26.92 0.49
CA LEU A 181 -2.19 25.87 1.14
C LEU A 181 -2.85 24.92 0.10
N LYS A 182 -3.17 25.42 -1.11
CA LYS A 182 -3.70 24.62 -2.21
C LYS A 182 -2.69 23.58 -2.73
N THR A 183 -1.38 23.82 -2.57
CA THR A 183 -0.32 22.88 -2.95
C THR A 183 -0.32 21.64 -2.06
N PHE A 184 -0.67 21.81 -0.78
CA PHE A 184 -0.70 20.72 0.21
C PHE A 184 -2.10 20.12 0.36
N ILE A 185 -3.15 20.89 0.13
CA ILE A 185 -4.54 20.44 0.24
C ILE A 185 -5.18 20.58 -1.13
N ASN A 186 -5.25 19.46 -1.86
CA ASN A 186 -6.01 19.44 -3.11
C ASN A 186 -7.51 19.47 -2.79
N TYR A 187 -8.08 20.69 -2.74
CA TYR A 187 -9.49 20.91 -2.46
C TYR A 187 -10.40 20.26 -3.51
N GLU A 188 -9.94 20.13 -4.74
CA GLU A 188 -10.69 19.43 -5.79
C GLU A 188 -10.79 17.94 -5.53
N LEU A 189 -9.76 17.33 -4.93
CA LEU A 189 -9.80 15.93 -4.50
C LEU A 189 -10.96 15.70 -3.51
N VAL A 190 -11.19 16.65 -2.60
CA VAL A 190 -12.24 16.53 -1.57
C VAL A 190 -13.62 16.86 -2.12
N THR A 191 -13.74 17.72 -3.12
CA THR A 191 -15.03 18.19 -3.61
C THR A 191 -15.52 17.51 -4.87
N LYS A 192 -14.60 17.11 -5.78
CA LYS A 192 -14.97 16.56 -7.10
C LYS A 192 -14.44 15.14 -7.33
N ASP A 193 -13.31 14.80 -6.71
CA ASP A 193 -12.57 13.57 -6.98
C ASP A 193 -12.73 12.50 -5.91
N LEU A 194 -13.58 12.71 -4.89
CA LEU A 194 -13.91 11.67 -3.92
C LEU A 194 -14.43 10.42 -4.64
N VAL A 195 -13.79 9.28 -4.36
CA VAL A 195 -14.19 7.99 -4.96
C VAL A 195 -15.66 7.68 -4.64
N PHE A 196 -16.13 8.04 -3.47
CA PHE A 196 -17.54 7.89 -3.10
C PHE A 196 -18.47 8.63 -4.08
N LEU A 197 -18.17 9.87 -4.46
CA LEU A 197 -18.99 10.63 -5.41
C LEU A 197 -18.97 10.00 -6.81
N LYS A 198 -17.80 9.49 -7.23
CA LYS A 198 -17.64 8.77 -8.50
C LYS A 198 -18.34 7.42 -8.52
N ALA A 199 -18.50 6.79 -7.35
CA ALA A 199 -19.19 5.51 -7.19
C ALA A 199 -20.72 5.62 -7.17
N LEU A 200 -21.27 6.78 -6.76
CA LEU A 200 -22.72 6.96 -6.60
C LEU A 200 -23.55 6.56 -7.84
N PRO A 201 -23.17 6.92 -9.08
CA PRO A 201 -23.91 6.50 -10.26
C PRO A 201 -23.96 4.97 -10.43
N GLY A 202 -22.92 4.26 -9.99
CA GLY A 202 -22.82 2.80 -10.02
C GLY A 202 -23.87 2.07 -9.18
N LEU A 203 -24.52 2.76 -8.23
CA LEU A 203 -25.61 2.18 -7.44
C LEU A 203 -26.81 1.72 -8.30
N LYS A 204 -27.02 2.34 -9.47
CA LYS A 204 -28.09 1.95 -10.39
C LYS A 204 -27.83 0.62 -11.10
N GLU A 205 -26.56 0.25 -11.23
CA GLU A 205 -26.10 -0.98 -11.89
C GLU A 205 -25.82 -2.10 -10.89
N LEU A 206 -25.90 -1.79 -9.58
CA LEU A 206 -25.58 -2.72 -8.51
C LEU A 206 -26.56 -3.89 -8.49
N ASN A 207 -26.02 -5.11 -8.52
CA ASN A 207 -26.80 -6.34 -8.36
C ASN A 207 -26.15 -7.27 -7.34
N TRP A 208 -26.91 -8.19 -6.78
CA TRP A 208 -26.44 -9.11 -5.75
C TRP A 208 -25.36 -10.08 -6.24
N GLY A 209 -25.35 -10.41 -7.54
CA GLY A 209 -24.30 -11.24 -8.14
C GLY A 209 -22.96 -10.54 -8.08
N TYR A 210 -22.91 -9.24 -8.41
CA TYR A 210 -21.71 -8.43 -8.31
C TYR A 210 -21.22 -8.30 -6.86
N VAL A 211 -22.13 -8.01 -5.92
CA VAL A 211 -21.78 -7.95 -4.48
C VAL A 211 -21.18 -9.27 -4.00
N GLY A 212 -21.76 -10.40 -4.40
CA GLY A 212 -21.23 -11.73 -4.10
C GLY A 212 -19.84 -11.96 -4.69
N ALA A 213 -19.60 -11.56 -5.94
CA ALA A 213 -18.30 -11.65 -6.58
C ALA A 213 -17.23 -10.82 -5.83
N ILE A 214 -17.58 -9.59 -5.44
CA ILE A 214 -16.70 -8.73 -4.63
C ILE A 214 -16.42 -9.36 -3.25
N ALA A 215 -17.43 -9.93 -2.58
CA ALA A 215 -17.22 -10.61 -1.31
C ALA A 215 -16.23 -11.78 -1.45
N VAL A 216 -16.39 -12.61 -2.48
CA VAL A 216 -15.47 -13.73 -2.76
C VAL A 216 -14.07 -13.25 -3.09
N ALA A 217 -13.91 -12.10 -3.74
CA ALA A 217 -12.61 -11.52 -4.07
C ALA A 217 -11.90 -10.92 -2.84
N TYR A 218 -12.61 -10.33 -1.89
CA TYR A 218 -12.01 -9.58 -0.79
C TYR A 218 -11.92 -10.34 0.53
N VAL A 219 -12.94 -11.14 0.88
CA VAL A 219 -12.99 -11.82 2.18
C VAL A 219 -11.84 -12.81 2.39
N PRO A 220 -11.48 -13.68 1.43
CA PRO A 220 -10.34 -14.58 1.62
C PRO A 220 -9.02 -13.83 1.78
N VAL A 221 -8.83 -12.74 1.02
CA VAL A 221 -7.61 -11.91 1.11
C VAL A 221 -7.52 -11.22 2.46
N ALA A 222 -8.65 -10.78 3.04
CA ALA A 222 -8.65 -10.20 4.39
C ALA A 222 -8.13 -11.17 5.46
N PHE A 223 -8.39 -12.49 5.33
CA PHE A 223 -7.79 -13.48 6.23
C PHE A 223 -6.28 -13.63 6.03
N VAL A 224 -5.81 -13.51 4.80
CA VAL A 224 -4.37 -13.53 4.49
C VAL A 224 -3.67 -12.31 5.09
N VAL A 225 -4.24 -11.12 4.90
CA VAL A 225 -3.70 -9.87 5.45
C VAL A 225 -3.81 -9.84 6.98
N PHE A 226 -4.78 -10.52 7.56
CA PHE A 226 -4.82 -10.70 9.00
C PHE A 226 -3.60 -11.48 9.53
N ALA A 227 -3.11 -12.50 8.81
CA ALA A 227 -1.87 -13.19 9.17
C ALA A 227 -0.64 -12.26 9.07
N GLU A 228 -0.59 -11.39 8.06
CA GLU A 228 0.42 -10.34 7.91
C GLU A 228 0.38 -9.38 9.10
N HIS A 229 -0.80 -8.90 9.50
CA HIS A 229 -1.00 -8.02 10.66
C HIS A 229 -0.42 -8.60 11.97
N ILE A 230 -0.59 -9.91 12.20
CA ILE A 230 0.01 -10.59 13.35
C ILE A 230 1.54 -10.60 13.24
N ALA A 231 2.07 -10.98 12.07
CA ALA A 231 3.51 -11.04 11.83
C ALA A 231 4.18 -9.69 12.06
N ASP A 232 3.59 -8.62 11.57
CA ASP A 232 4.11 -7.27 11.73
C ASP A 232 4.11 -6.81 13.19
N HIS A 233 3.04 -7.11 13.93
CA HIS A 233 2.98 -6.81 15.36
C HIS A 233 4.01 -7.61 16.16
N GLU A 234 4.22 -8.89 15.84
CA GLU A 234 5.26 -9.71 16.48
C GLU A 234 6.65 -9.17 16.16
N ASN A 235 6.90 -8.81 14.90
CA ASN A 235 8.19 -8.25 14.48
C ASN A 235 8.49 -6.92 15.19
N ILE A 236 7.53 -5.99 15.21
CA ILE A 236 7.69 -4.70 15.90
C ILE A 236 7.82 -4.92 17.40
N SER A 237 7.06 -5.84 17.99
CA SER A 237 7.16 -6.21 19.41
C SER A 237 8.59 -6.63 19.77
N SER A 238 9.24 -7.41 18.91
CA SER A 238 10.63 -7.83 19.11
C SER A 238 11.64 -6.67 19.03
N ILE A 239 11.37 -5.67 18.21
CA ILE A 239 12.23 -4.49 18.02
C ILE A 239 12.11 -3.52 19.20
N ILE A 240 10.91 -3.29 19.69
CA ILE A 240 10.64 -2.32 20.79
C ILE A 240 10.66 -2.97 22.16
N GLU A 241 10.89 -4.29 22.23
CA GLU A 241 10.90 -5.09 23.47
C GLU A 241 9.60 -4.97 24.27
N LYS A 242 8.45 -4.88 23.58
CA LYS A 242 7.10 -4.79 24.17
C LYS A 242 6.15 -5.67 23.40
N ASP A 243 5.33 -6.45 24.10
CA ASP A 243 4.32 -7.31 23.48
C ASP A 243 3.09 -6.48 23.07
N LEU A 244 3.03 -6.10 21.80
CA LEU A 244 1.92 -5.34 21.22
C LEU A 244 0.65 -6.19 21.04
N LEU A 245 0.75 -7.51 21.07
CA LEU A 245 -0.42 -8.40 21.03
C LEU A 245 -1.18 -8.35 22.34
N VAL A 246 -0.49 -8.03 23.45
CA VAL A 246 -1.07 -7.90 24.81
C VAL A 246 -1.41 -6.45 25.12
N ASP A 247 -0.50 -5.48 24.89
CA ASP A 247 -0.72 -4.06 25.15
C ASP A 247 -0.20 -3.22 23.96
N PRO A 248 -1.05 -2.59 23.18
CA PRO A 248 -2.48 -2.22 23.38
C PRO A 248 -3.48 -3.35 23.15
N GLY A 249 -3.02 -4.49 22.65
CA GLY A 249 -3.82 -5.68 22.39
C GLY A 249 -4.31 -5.78 20.95
N LEU A 250 -4.19 -6.98 20.38
CA LEU A 250 -4.51 -7.29 18.98
C LEU A 250 -5.94 -6.89 18.61
N SER A 251 -6.92 -7.01 19.49
CA SER A 251 -8.31 -6.60 19.19
C SER A 251 -8.44 -5.11 18.89
N ARG A 252 -7.63 -4.26 19.53
CA ARG A 252 -7.67 -2.81 19.31
C ARG A 252 -6.99 -2.40 18.02
N THR A 253 -5.88 -3.04 17.70
CA THR A 253 -5.15 -2.75 16.45
C THR A 253 -5.97 -3.19 15.24
N LEU A 254 -6.58 -4.38 15.29
CA LEU A 254 -7.49 -4.87 14.25
C LEU A 254 -8.75 -4.01 14.09
N LEU A 255 -9.34 -3.51 15.18
CA LEU A 255 -10.45 -2.56 15.09
C LEU A 255 -10.04 -1.26 14.40
N GLY A 256 -8.84 -0.76 14.72
CA GLY A 256 -8.29 0.43 14.06
C GLY A 256 -8.09 0.22 12.57
N ASP A 257 -7.54 -0.92 12.20
CA ASP A 257 -7.28 -1.31 10.82
C ASP A 257 -8.58 -1.52 10.04
N GLY A 258 -9.53 -2.26 10.60
CA GLY A 258 -10.83 -2.51 9.98
C GLY A 258 -11.66 -1.25 9.76
N ILE A 259 -11.79 -0.41 10.79
CA ILE A 259 -12.54 0.86 10.69
C ILE A 259 -11.80 1.84 9.77
N GLY A 260 -10.45 1.88 9.85
CA GLY A 260 -9.62 2.69 8.97
C GLY A 260 -9.77 2.30 7.50
N SER A 261 -9.80 1.00 7.20
CA SER A 261 -10.03 0.46 5.85
C SER A 261 -11.40 0.86 5.31
N MET A 262 -12.47 0.70 6.11
CA MET A 262 -13.81 1.10 5.71
C MET A 262 -13.92 2.60 5.47
N ALA A 263 -13.43 3.42 6.40
CA ALA A 263 -13.51 4.88 6.27
C ALA A 263 -12.63 5.40 5.12
N GLY A 264 -11.42 4.86 4.98
CA GLY A 264 -10.47 5.23 3.92
C GLY A 264 -11.02 4.98 2.51
N ALA A 265 -11.80 3.92 2.32
CA ALA A 265 -12.37 3.56 1.02
C ALA A 265 -13.28 4.65 0.43
N PHE A 266 -14.01 5.39 1.26
CA PHE A 266 -14.88 6.48 0.79
C PHE A 266 -14.08 7.66 0.20
N VAL A 267 -12.85 7.86 0.65
CA VAL A 267 -11.94 8.90 0.13
C VAL A 267 -10.97 8.36 -0.92
N GLY A 268 -11.05 7.08 -1.25
CA GLY A 268 -10.22 6.44 -2.29
C GLY A 268 -9.04 5.64 -1.76
N GLY A 269 -8.99 5.37 -0.46
CA GLY A 269 -8.02 4.45 0.14
C GLY A 269 -8.35 2.99 -0.16
N CYS A 270 -7.32 2.15 -0.22
CA CYS A 270 -7.47 0.70 -0.27
C CYS A 270 -7.60 0.14 1.15
N PRO A 271 -8.02 -1.13 1.32
CA PRO A 271 -7.93 -1.78 2.61
C PRO A 271 -6.51 -1.72 3.16
N ASN A 272 -6.40 -1.41 4.45
CA ASN A 272 -5.13 -1.18 5.10
C ASN A 272 -4.48 -2.49 5.57
N THR A 273 -3.16 -2.42 5.77
CA THR A 273 -2.35 -3.34 6.57
C THR A 273 -1.35 -2.54 7.40
N THR A 274 -0.74 -3.17 8.35
CA THR A 274 0.30 -2.56 9.21
C THR A 274 1.67 -2.63 8.58
#